data_92a6972b08f7420cca677c58b5cae136
#
_entry.id   92a6972b08f7420cca677c58b5cae136
#
_cell.length_a   1.000
_cell.length_b   1.000
_cell.length_c   1.000
_cell.angle_alpha   90.00
_cell.angle_beta   90.00
_cell.angle_gamma   90.00
#
_symmetry.space_group_name_H-M   'P 1'
#
loop_
_entity.id
_entity.type
_entity.pdbx_description
1 polymer ?
#
loop_
_entity_poly.entity_id
_entity_poly.type
_entity_poly.pdbx_seq_one_letter_code
_entity_poly.pdbx_strand_id
1 'polypeptide(L)'
;MDKKKLIMIAVIVVCLGLAAAITFTRSSDKSGIETIDSSKVMWVKCNNPSCGAEYQMPAREYYEEMKKFKNPMEVPALICKKCKQESVYQADKCKNCGKLFFRSRPKPGELPDRCTYCGHSAIEDAKNRVKGNAPAGK
;
A
#
# COMPACT_ATOMS: atom_id res chain seq x y z
N MET A 1 39.86 15.63 -39.69
CA MET A 1 38.58 15.08 -39.14
C MET A 1 37.46 15.88 -39.73
N ASP A 2 36.50 15.21 -40.38
CA ASP A 2 35.41 15.90 -41.08
C ASP A 2 34.52 16.61 -40.04
N LYS A 3 34.22 17.92 -40.35
CA LYS A 3 33.35 18.74 -39.46
C LYS A 3 32.04 18.03 -39.08
N LYS A 4 31.48 17.20 -39.97
CA LYS A 4 30.28 16.39 -39.72
C LYS A 4 30.48 15.35 -38.65
N LYS A 5 31.63 14.66 -38.60
CA LYS A 5 31.97 13.66 -37.56
C LYS A 5 32.14 14.31 -36.20
N LEU A 6 32.72 15.50 -36.17
CA LEU A 6 32.93 16.25 -34.93
C LEU A 6 31.60 16.72 -34.31
N ILE A 7 30.66 17.16 -35.13
CA ILE A 7 29.31 17.53 -34.69
C ILE A 7 28.55 16.31 -34.16
N MET A 8 28.63 15.16 -34.85
CA MET A 8 27.98 13.91 -34.35
C MET A 8 28.52 13.49 -33.01
N ILE A 9 29.84 13.53 -32.81
CA ILE A 9 30.44 13.18 -31.52
C ILE A 9 29.97 14.13 -30.40
N ALA A 10 29.94 15.43 -30.68
CA ALA A 10 29.45 16.43 -29.73
C ALA A 10 27.98 16.18 -29.30
N VAL A 11 27.11 15.87 -30.25
CA VAL A 11 25.70 15.55 -29.97
C VAL A 11 25.59 14.29 -29.09
N ILE A 12 26.35 13.24 -29.39
CA ILE A 12 26.33 12.01 -28.60
C ILE A 12 26.79 12.26 -27.15
N VAL A 13 27.85 13.05 -26.96
CA VAL A 13 28.36 13.38 -25.60
C VAL A 13 27.34 14.19 -24.81
N VAL A 14 26.66 15.15 -25.45
CA VAL A 14 25.60 15.95 -24.82
C VAL A 14 24.40 15.05 -24.42
N CYS A 15 23.96 14.15 -25.31
CA CYS A 15 22.87 13.23 -25.02
C CYS A 15 23.20 12.28 -23.88
N LEU A 16 24.42 11.73 -23.85
CA LEU A 16 24.87 10.86 -22.76
C LEU A 16 25.01 11.63 -21.43
N GLY A 17 25.49 12.86 -21.45
CA GLY A 17 25.57 13.73 -20.29
C GLY A 17 24.19 14.06 -19.71
N LEU A 18 23.22 14.37 -20.56
CA LEU A 18 21.84 14.62 -20.13
C LEU A 18 21.18 13.36 -19.58
N ALA A 19 21.38 12.20 -20.21
CA ALA A 19 20.86 10.93 -19.71
C ALA A 19 21.44 10.59 -18.34
N ALA A 20 22.74 10.76 -18.14
CA ALA A 20 23.39 10.56 -16.84
C ALA A 20 22.86 11.55 -15.78
N ALA A 21 22.70 12.82 -16.10
CA ALA A 21 22.15 13.82 -15.19
C ALA A 21 20.72 13.47 -14.75
N ILE A 22 19.85 13.03 -15.69
CA ILE A 22 18.47 12.62 -15.38
C ILE A 22 18.45 11.37 -14.50
N THR A 23 19.31 10.39 -14.74
CA THR A 23 19.38 9.19 -13.90
C THR A 23 19.90 9.51 -12.51
N PHE A 24 20.88 10.38 -12.37
CA PHE A 24 21.41 10.80 -11.07
C PHE A 24 20.39 11.62 -10.26
N THR A 25 19.65 12.52 -10.90
CA THR A 25 18.62 13.31 -10.20
C THR A 25 17.38 12.48 -9.84
N ARG A 26 17.02 11.47 -10.65
CA ARG A 26 15.93 10.54 -10.33
C ARG A 26 16.28 9.49 -9.28
N SER A 27 17.56 9.19 -9.07
CA SER A 27 18.01 8.26 -8.01
C SER A 27 17.75 8.78 -6.59
N SER A 28 17.35 10.03 -6.44
CA SER A 28 16.99 10.62 -5.14
C SER A 28 15.53 10.45 -4.76
N ASP A 29 14.69 9.86 -5.63
CA ASP A 29 13.35 9.48 -5.24
C ASP A 29 13.47 8.34 -4.22
N LYS A 30 13.34 8.68 -2.96
CA LYS A 30 13.21 7.74 -1.83
C LYS A 30 11.95 6.91 -2.05
N SER A 31 12.02 5.94 -2.96
CA SER A 31 10.97 4.97 -3.20
C SER A 31 11.10 3.85 -2.19
N GLY A 32 10.09 3.66 -1.36
CA GLY A 32 10.08 2.55 -0.42
C GLY A 32 9.49 2.94 0.94
N ILE A 33 9.78 2.13 1.96
CA ILE A 33 9.25 2.31 3.32
C ILE A 33 9.67 3.64 3.94
N GLU A 34 10.81 4.22 3.52
CA GLU A 34 11.29 5.53 3.99
C GLU A 34 10.35 6.70 3.61
N THR A 35 9.53 6.54 2.56
CA THR A 35 8.54 7.54 2.15
C THR A 35 7.24 7.44 2.94
N ILE A 36 7.06 6.39 3.75
CA ILE A 36 5.88 6.24 4.58
C ILE A 36 5.98 7.24 5.72
N ASP A 37 4.99 8.13 5.78
CA ASP A 37 4.86 9.10 6.86
C ASP A 37 4.84 8.37 8.21
N SER A 38 5.80 8.69 9.07
CA SER A 38 5.94 8.08 10.40
C SER A 38 4.74 8.36 11.32
N SER A 39 3.95 9.40 11.01
CA SER A 39 2.72 9.72 11.73
C SER A 39 1.56 8.80 11.35
N LYS A 40 1.67 8.09 10.21
CA LYS A 40 0.60 7.21 9.73
C LYS A 40 0.54 5.93 10.55
N VAL A 41 -0.56 5.74 11.24
CA VAL A 41 -0.85 4.52 12.00
C VAL A 41 -1.81 3.62 11.24
N MET A 42 -1.69 2.32 11.45
CA MET A 42 -2.60 1.32 10.92
C MET A 42 -3.13 0.42 12.01
N TRP A 43 -4.30 -0.14 11.79
CA TRP A 43 -4.89 -1.12 12.67
C TRP A 43 -4.38 -2.50 12.34
N VAL A 44 -4.06 -3.25 13.38
CA VAL A 44 -3.69 -4.65 13.30
C VAL A 44 -4.51 -5.46 14.31
N LYS A 45 -4.77 -6.71 13.95
CA LYS A 45 -5.58 -7.62 14.76
C LYS A 45 -4.95 -9.00 14.79
N CYS A 46 -4.94 -9.60 15.97
CA CYS A 46 -4.52 -10.97 16.15
C CYS A 46 -5.61 -11.93 15.67
N ASN A 47 -5.24 -12.85 14.79
CA ASN A 47 -6.15 -13.87 14.25
C ASN A 47 -6.26 -15.12 15.16
N ASN A 48 -5.52 -15.16 16.27
CA ASN A 48 -5.65 -16.22 17.24
C ASN A 48 -6.98 -16.06 18.01
N PRO A 49 -7.91 -17.05 17.93
CA PRO A 49 -9.22 -16.95 18.56
C PRO A 49 -9.16 -16.74 20.08
N SER A 50 -8.15 -17.32 20.74
CA SER A 50 -7.94 -17.18 22.18
C SER A 50 -7.36 -15.84 22.60
N CYS A 51 -6.87 -15.03 21.66
CA CYS A 51 -6.23 -13.74 21.94
C CYS A 51 -7.06 -12.56 21.43
N GLY A 52 -7.38 -12.52 20.15
CA GLY A 52 -8.19 -11.49 19.51
C GLY A 52 -7.69 -10.05 19.73
N ALA A 53 -6.41 -9.86 20.10
CA ALA A 53 -5.87 -8.54 20.44
C ALA A 53 -5.96 -7.56 19.24
N GLU A 54 -6.43 -6.36 19.50
CA GLU A 54 -6.59 -5.28 18.53
C GLU A 54 -5.76 -4.09 19.01
N TYR A 55 -4.88 -3.56 18.16
CA TYR A 55 -4.07 -2.39 18.47
C TYR A 55 -3.64 -1.63 17.22
N GLN A 56 -3.17 -0.41 17.45
CA GLN A 56 -2.56 0.41 16.41
C GLN A 56 -1.04 0.24 16.45
N MET A 57 -0.42 0.27 15.28
CA MET A 57 1.03 0.36 15.15
C MET A 57 1.39 1.34 14.03
N PRO A 58 2.58 1.98 14.10
CA PRO A 58 3.06 2.83 13.02
C PRO A 58 3.15 2.03 11.71
N ALA A 59 2.67 2.60 10.61
CA ALA A 59 2.69 1.94 9.31
C ALA A 59 4.13 1.55 8.91
N ARG A 60 5.09 2.41 9.21
CA ARG A 60 6.51 2.16 8.95
C ARG A 60 7.00 0.90 9.69
N GLU A 61 6.72 0.76 10.99
CA GLU A 61 7.08 -0.42 11.80
C GLU A 61 6.48 -1.69 11.19
N TYR A 62 5.20 -1.64 10.78
CA TYR A 62 4.54 -2.77 10.14
C TYR A 62 5.27 -3.22 8.89
N TYR A 63 5.60 -2.29 7.97
CA TYR A 63 6.26 -2.65 6.71
C TYR A 63 7.74 -3.01 6.88
N GLU A 64 8.44 -2.49 7.89
CA GLU A 64 9.80 -2.90 8.23
C GLU A 64 9.83 -4.36 8.73
N GLU A 65 8.87 -4.75 9.57
CA GLU A 65 8.73 -6.15 9.99
C GLU A 65 8.38 -7.06 8.80
N MET A 66 7.46 -6.62 7.92
CA MET A 66 7.08 -7.37 6.73
C MET A 66 8.25 -7.61 5.77
N LYS A 67 9.21 -6.69 5.66
CA LYS A 67 10.42 -6.86 4.82
C LYS A 67 11.34 -8.00 5.29
N LYS A 68 11.30 -8.37 6.55
CA LYS A 68 12.12 -9.46 7.10
C LYS A 68 11.73 -10.83 6.52
N PHE A 69 10.52 -10.94 6.00
CA PHE A 69 10.03 -12.17 5.38
C PHE A 69 10.47 -12.24 3.92
N LYS A 70 11.14 -13.34 3.56
CA LYS A 70 11.75 -13.51 2.22
C LYS A 70 10.78 -14.00 1.15
N ASN A 71 9.60 -14.47 1.54
CA ASN A 71 8.65 -15.08 0.59
C ASN A 71 7.55 -14.07 0.19
N PRO A 72 7.57 -13.52 -1.05
CA PRO A 72 6.57 -12.54 -1.49
C PRO A 72 5.18 -13.15 -1.76
N MET A 73 5.07 -14.47 -1.79
CA MET A 73 3.81 -15.18 -2.09
C MET A 73 2.93 -15.39 -0.85
N GLU A 74 3.50 -15.31 0.33
CA GLU A 74 2.78 -15.45 1.59
C GLU A 74 2.62 -14.08 2.26
N VAL A 75 1.43 -13.82 2.79
CA VAL A 75 1.21 -12.66 3.67
C VAL A 75 1.65 -13.10 5.08
N PRO A 76 2.87 -12.76 5.50
CA PRO A 76 3.37 -13.23 6.77
C PRO A 76 2.58 -12.60 7.91
N ALA A 77 2.35 -13.39 8.96
CA ALA A 77 1.79 -12.90 10.20
C ALA A 77 2.89 -12.30 11.07
N LEU A 78 2.65 -11.13 11.64
CA LEU A 78 3.55 -10.56 12.63
C LEU A 78 3.34 -11.22 14.00
N ILE A 79 4.37 -11.13 14.85
CA ILE A 79 4.30 -11.65 16.22
C ILE A 79 3.37 -10.77 17.06
N CYS A 80 2.37 -11.38 17.68
CA CYS A 80 1.44 -10.69 18.55
C CYS A 80 2.13 -10.24 19.85
N LYS A 81 1.98 -8.96 20.19
CA LYS A 81 2.55 -8.40 21.44
C LYS A 81 1.95 -9.05 22.69
N LYS A 82 0.70 -9.57 22.61
CA LYS A 82 -0.04 -10.15 23.73
C LYS A 82 0.21 -11.67 23.88
N CYS A 83 -0.04 -12.47 22.84
CA CYS A 83 0.09 -13.93 22.92
C CYS A 83 1.42 -14.48 22.42
N LYS A 84 2.30 -13.63 21.86
CA LYS A 84 3.64 -13.98 21.34
C LYS A 84 3.63 -14.98 20.17
N GLN A 85 2.48 -15.24 19.56
CA GLN A 85 2.34 -16.09 18.38
C GLN A 85 2.37 -15.28 17.09
N GLU A 86 2.81 -15.87 15.99
CA GLU A 86 2.74 -15.30 14.65
C GLU A 86 1.29 -15.36 14.15
N SER A 87 0.52 -14.32 14.43
CA SER A 87 -0.92 -14.30 14.19
C SER A 87 -1.51 -12.92 13.98
N VAL A 88 -0.67 -11.88 13.83
CA VAL A 88 -1.12 -10.51 13.64
C VAL A 88 -1.10 -10.15 12.17
N TYR A 89 -2.22 -9.65 11.69
CA TYR A 89 -2.42 -9.17 10.33
C TYR A 89 -2.97 -7.75 10.33
N GLN A 90 -2.77 -7.06 9.21
CA GLN A 90 -3.43 -5.78 8.98
C GLN A 90 -4.95 -5.96 9.01
N ALA A 91 -5.63 -5.04 9.69
CA ALA A 91 -7.09 -5.01 9.78
C ALA A 91 -7.62 -3.63 9.40
N ASP A 92 -8.83 -3.58 8.88
CA ASP A 92 -9.51 -2.34 8.60
C ASP A 92 -10.57 -2.06 9.66
N LYS A 93 -10.70 -0.79 10.04
CA LYS A 93 -11.76 -0.35 10.95
C LYS A 93 -12.99 0.04 10.14
N CYS A 94 -14.10 -0.63 10.38
CA CYS A 94 -15.36 -0.30 9.73
C CYS A 94 -15.86 1.09 10.17
N LYS A 95 -16.16 1.95 9.20
CA LYS A 95 -16.68 3.30 9.48
C LYS A 95 -18.09 3.29 10.04
N ASN A 96 -18.88 2.26 9.72
CA ASN A 96 -20.26 2.15 10.14
C ASN A 96 -20.41 1.54 11.55
N CYS A 97 -19.78 0.37 11.81
CA CYS A 97 -19.93 -0.33 13.09
C CYS A 97 -18.71 -0.22 14.02
N GLY A 98 -17.63 0.41 13.60
CA GLY A 98 -16.41 0.62 14.40
C GLY A 98 -15.56 -0.63 14.63
N LYS A 99 -16.02 -1.82 14.26
CA LYS A 99 -15.30 -3.08 14.47
C LYS A 99 -14.13 -3.25 13.50
N LEU A 100 -13.08 -3.93 13.96
CA LEU A 100 -11.94 -4.31 13.12
C LEU A 100 -12.22 -5.64 12.42
N PHE A 101 -11.96 -5.67 11.12
CA PHE A 101 -12.13 -6.86 10.30
C PHE A 101 -10.93 -7.05 9.35
N PHE A 102 -10.69 -8.28 8.94
CA PHE A 102 -9.69 -8.59 7.93
C PHE A 102 -10.29 -8.43 6.53
N ARG A 103 -9.52 -7.83 5.61
CA ARG A 103 -9.89 -7.85 4.20
C ARG A 103 -9.87 -9.30 3.71
N SER A 104 -11.01 -9.77 3.25
CA SER A 104 -11.09 -11.05 2.57
C SER A 104 -10.66 -10.91 1.10
N ARG A 105 -10.16 -12.01 0.51
CA ARG A 105 -10.08 -12.08 -0.95
C ARG A 105 -11.50 -12.03 -1.50
N PRO A 106 -11.84 -11.04 -2.36
CA PRO A 106 -13.21 -10.92 -2.84
C PRO A 106 -13.56 -12.12 -3.71
N LYS A 107 -14.74 -12.69 -3.49
CA LYS A 107 -15.33 -13.61 -4.45
C LYS A 107 -15.80 -12.82 -5.68
N PRO A 108 -16.00 -13.46 -6.84
CA PRO A 108 -16.54 -12.78 -8.01
C PRO A 108 -17.82 -12.02 -7.64
N GLY A 109 -17.83 -10.70 -7.86
CA GLY A 109 -18.95 -9.81 -7.52
C GLY A 109 -18.96 -9.24 -6.09
N GLU A 110 -18.09 -9.68 -5.20
CA GLU A 110 -17.95 -9.10 -3.85
C GLU A 110 -16.90 -7.98 -3.81
N LEU A 111 -17.13 -7.00 -2.94
CA LEU A 111 -16.15 -5.93 -2.72
C LEU A 111 -15.15 -6.34 -1.63
N PRO A 112 -13.83 -6.09 -1.83
CA PRO A 112 -12.79 -6.55 -0.91
C PRO A 112 -12.81 -5.85 0.46
N ASP A 113 -13.48 -4.71 0.57
CA ASP A 113 -13.58 -3.88 1.77
C ASP A 113 -14.90 -4.06 2.53
N ARG A 114 -15.67 -5.11 2.18
CA ARG A 114 -16.94 -5.38 2.84
C ARG A 114 -16.74 -5.85 4.28
N CYS A 115 -17.29 -5.11 5.22
CA CYS A 115 -17.22 -5.44 6.64
C CYS A 115 -17.93 -6.77 6.93
N THR A 116 -17.25 -7.72 7.56
CA THR A 116 -17.78 -9.04 7.89
C THR A 116 -18.87 -9.00 8.98
N TYR A 117 -18.99 -7.89 9.72
CA TYR A 117 -19.95 -7.74 10.81
C TYR A 117 -21.25 -7.05 10.42
N CYS A 118 -21.17 -6.04 9.55
CA CYS A 118 -22.37 -5.24 9.18
C CYS A 118 -22.59 -5.13 7.68
N GLY A 119 -21.75 -5.76 6.85
CA GLY A 119 -21.91 -5.75 5.39
C GLY A 119 -21.55 -4.41 4.70
N HIS A 120 -21.19 -3.37 5.45
CA HIS A 120 -20.86 -2.05 4.90
C HIS A 120 -19.57 -2.08 4.07
N SER A 121 -19.57 -1.34 2.93
CA SER A 121 -18.40 -1.17 2.05
C SER A 121 -18.21 0.30 1.69
N ALA A 122 -17.03 0.83 1.93
CA ALA A 122 -16.70 2.21 1.57
C ALA A 122 -16.60 2.40 0.03
N ILE A 123 -16.20 1.34 -0.69
CA ILE A 123 -16.17 1.34 -2.16
C ILE A 123 -17.59 1.43 -2.73
N GLU A 124 -18.54 0.71 -2.13
CA GLU A 124 -19.94 0.76 -2.53
C GLU A 124 -20.54 2.13 -2.30
N ASP A 125 -20.29 2.74 -1.15
CA ASP A 125 -20.72 4.10 -0.84
C ASP A 125 -20.15 5.12 -1.84
N ALA A 126 -18.85 5.01 -2.17
CA ALA A 126 -18.22 5.89 -3.14
C ALA A 126 -18.86 5.74 -4.53
N LYS A 127 -19.13 4.51 -4.97
CA LYS A 127 -19.82 4.25 -6.25
C LYS A 127 -21.23 4.83 -6.27
N ASN A 128 -21.97 4.72 -5.17
CA ASN A 128 -23.34 5.24 -5.07
C ASN A 128 -23.35 6.77 -5.08
N ARG A 129 -22.38 7.44 -4.44
CA ARG A 129 -22.24 8.90 -4.51
C ARG A 129 -21.96 9.39 -5.93
N VAL A 130 -21.08 8.72 -6.67
CA VAL A 130 -20.78 9.07 -8.07
C VAL A 130 -22.02 8.88 -8.95
N LYS A 131 -22.79 7.79 -8.77
CA LYS A 131 -24.04 7.56 -9.52
C LYS A 131 -25.13 8.57 -9.17
N GLY A 132 -25.24 8.97 -7.91
CA GLY A 132 -26.22 9.98 -7.46
C GLY A 132 -25.91 11.39 -7.92
N ASN A 133 -24.63 11.70 -8.23
CA ASN A 133 -24.20 13.00 -8.75
C ASN A 133 -24.06 13.04 -10.29
N ALA A 134 -24.39 11.95 -10.98
CA ALA A 134 -24.46 11.99 -12.44
C ALA A 134 -25.61 12.92 -12.86
N PRO A 135 -25.37 14.02 -13.61
CA PRO A 135 -26.44 14.86 -14.10
C PRO A 135 -27.37 14.00 -14.94
N ALA A 136 -28.67 14.04 -14.63
CA ALA A 136 -29.69 13.38 -15.44
C ALA A 136 -29.52 13.91 -16.86
N GLY A 137 -28.97 13.07 -17.73
CA GLY A 137 -28.78 13.41 -19.14
C GLY A 137 -30.14 13.70 -19.76
N LYS A 138 -30.27 14.94 -20.27
CA LYS A 138 -31.33 15.34 -21.18
C LYS A 138 -31.11 14.72 -22.54
#